data_d7f7b31748bbb06fc239c74306a39ca8
#
_entry.id   d7f7b31748bbb06fc239c74306a39ca8
#
_cell.length_a   1.000
_cell.length_b   1.000
_cell.length_c   1.000
_cell.angle_alpha   90.00
_cell.angle_beta   90.00
_cell.angle_gamma   90.00
#
_symmetry.space_group_name_H-M   'P 1'
#
loop_
_entity.id
_entity.type
_entity.pdbx_description
1 polymer ?
#
loop_
_entity_poly.entity_id
_entity_poly.type
_entity_poly.pdbx_seq_one_letter_code
_entity_poly.pdbx_strand_id
1 'polypeptide(L)'
;MEKPRVVLGRADADVVINDKEISRWHCAIEIKGDVIRLRDMDSTNGTYLGDERVRVAELKHLSEFRMGSSVILVSVTPTIAPLG
;
A
#
# COMPACT_ATOMS: atom_id res chain seq x y z
N MET A 1 -16.59 8.64 10.73
CA MET A 1 -15.28 8.75 10.45
C MET A 1 -14.76 7.67 9.62
N GLU A 2 -14.11 8.02 8.59
CA GLU A 2 -13.63 7.04 7.77
C GLU A 2 -12.44 6.45 8.27
N LYS A 3 -12.22 5.24 7.90
CA LYS A 3 -11.09 4.55 8.18
C LYS A 3 -10.21 4.58 7.05
N PRO A 4 -9.25 5.40 7.01
CA PRO A 4 -8.39 5.50 5.85
C PRO A 4 -7.67 4.20 5.62
N ARG A 5 -8.20 3.45 4.71
CA ARG A 5 -7.65 2.17 4.33
C ARG A 5 -7.80 2.01 2.83
N VAL A 6 -6.73 1.70 2.17
CA VAL A 6 -6.72 1.55 0.72
C VAL A 6 -6.27 0.13 0.40
N VAL A 7 -7.10 -0.61 -0.32
CA VAL A 7 -6.76 -1.97 -0.74
C VAL A 7 -6.19 -1.92 -2.15
N LEU A 8 -5.05 -2.57 -2.35
CA LEU A 8 -4.42 -2.66 -3.65
C LEU A 8 -4.52 -4.10 -4.12
N GLY A 9 -4.86 -4.30 -5.37
CA GLY A 9 -4.99 -5.64 -5.89
C GLY A 9 -5.25 -5.65 -7.38
N ARG A 10 -5.51 -6.85 -7.90
CA ARG A 10 -5.71 -7.02 -9.33
C ARG A 10 -7.15 -6.73 -9.73
N ALA A 11 -8.09 -6.87 -8.83
CA ALA A 11 -9.50 -6.63 -9.12
C ALA A 11 -10.27 -6.34 -7.84
N ASP A 12 -11.34 -5.59 -7.94
CA ASP A 12 -12.22 -5.28 -6.81
C ASP A 12 -11.49 -4.64 -5.65
N ALA A 13 -10.55 -3.77 -5.96
CA ALA A 13 -9.73 -3.10 -4.97
C ALA A 13 -9.83 -1.59 -5.19
N ASP A 14 -9.39 -0.83 -4.20
CA ASP A 14 -9.41 0.63 -4.34
C ASP A 14 -8.42 1.09 -5.39
N VAL A 15 -7.27 0.43 -5.45
CA VAL A 15 -6.29 0.67 -6.49
C VAL A 15 -6.11 -0.62 -7.25
N VAL A 16 -6.47 -0.63 -8.51
CA VAL A 16 -6.41 -1.84 -9.34
C VAL A 16 -5.16 -1.79 -10.20
N ILE A 17 -4.34 -2.82 -10.10
CA ILE A 17 -3.10 -2.91 -10.85
C ILE A 17 -3.17 -4.16 -11.73
N ASN A 18 -3.05 -3.96 -13.02
CA ASN A 18 -3.19 -5.06 -13.97
C ASN A 18 -1.87 -5.82 -14.09
N ASP A 19 -1.59 -6.67 -13.14
CA ASP A 19 -0.36 -7.44 -13.07
C ASP A 19 -0.75 -8.86 -12.67
N LYS A 20 -0.43 -9.84 -13.49
CA LYS A 20 -0.86 -11.21 -13.26
C LYS A 20 -0.32 -11.80 -11.98
N GLU A 21 0.78 -11.25 -11.47
CA GLU A 21 1.39 -11.77 -10.25
C GLU A 21 0.80 -11.15 -9.00
N ILE A 22 -0.13 -10.22 -9.15
CA ILE A 22 -0.78 -9.59 -8.04
C ILE A 22 -2.07 -10.31 -7.74
N SER A 23 -2.30 -10.62 -6.46
CA SER A 23 -3.54 -11.24 -6.02
C SER A 23 -4.69 -10.26 -6.14
N ARG A 24 -5.92 -10.79 -6.19
CA ARG A 24 -7.10 -9.95 -6.31
C ARG A 24 -7.12 -8.86 -5.24
N TRP A 25 -6.93 -9.24 -3.99
CA TRP A 25 -6.74 -8.32 -2.87
C TRP A 25 -5.36 -8.64 -2.32
N HIS A 26 -4.39 -7.83 -2.67
CA HIS A 26 -3.01 -8.19 -2.41
C HIS A 26 -2.51 -7.62 -1.08
N CYS A 27 -2.72 -6.34 -0.88
CA CYS A 27 -2.29 -5.71 0.35
C CYS A 27 -3.16 -4.49 0.61
N ALA A 28 -3.05 -3.96 1.81
CA ALA A 28 -3.78 -2.76 2.20
C ALA A 28 -2.83 -1.77 2.83
N ILE A 29 -3.08 -0.50 2.61
CA ILE A 29 -2.37 0.56 3.28
C ILE A 29 -3.35 1.19 4.24
N GLU A 30 -2.97 1.22 5.51
CA GLU A 30 -3.81 1.76 6.58
C GLU A 30 -3.13 3.00 7.14
N ILE A 31 -3.88 4.07 7.31
CA ILE A 31 -3.36 5.31 7.85
C ILE A 31 -4.06 5.58 9.16
N LYS A 32 -3.27 5.76 10.22
CA LYS A 32 -3.82 6.02 11.51
C LYS A 32 -2.96 7.07 12.17
N GLY A 33 -3.48 8.27 12.29
CA GLY A 33 -2.70 9.39 12.76
C GLY A 33 -1.55 9.65 11.81
N ASP A 34 -0.33 9.63 12.33
CA ASP A 34 0.84 9.83 11.51
C ASP A 34 1.48 8.53 11.05
N VAL A 35 0.84 7.42 11.33
CA VAL A 35 1.41 6.11 11.01
C VAL A 35 0.78 5.57 9.75
N ILE A 36 1.60 5.14 8.79
CA ILE A 36 1.16 4.49 7.58
C ILE A 36 1.64 3.05 7.66
N ARG A 37 0.73 2.12 7.57
CA ARG A 37 1.07 0.71 7.74
C ARG A 37 0.65 -0.08 6.51
N LEU A 38 1.58 -0.88 6.01
CA LEU A 38 1.33 -1.79 4.92
C LEU A 38 1.00 -3.15 5.50
N ARG A 39 -0.07 -3.77 5.03
CA ARG A 39 -0.46 -5.09 5.50
C ARG A 39 -0.73 -5.99 4.31
N ASP A 40 -0.03 -7.10 4.23
CA ASP A 40 -0.27 -8.10 3.20
C ASP A 40 -1.57 -8.83 3.50
N MET A 41 -2.38 -9.10 2.49
CA MET A 41 -3.67 -9.74 2.66
C MET A 41 -3.61 -11.19 2.20
N ASP A 42 -2.63 -11.93 2.73
CA ASP A 42 -2.43 -13.33 2.36
C ASP A 42 -2.22 -13.49 0.87
N SER A 43 -1.45 -12.60 0.28
CA SER A 43 -1.22 -12.66 -1.15
C SER A 43 -0.44 -13.90 -1.53
N THR A 44 -0.64 -14.38 -2.73
CA THR A 44 0.03 -15.57 -3.21
C THR A 44 1.53 -15.35 -3.36
N ASN A 45 1.93 -14.25 -3.95
CA ASN A 45 3.34 -14.02 -4.24
C ASN A 45 4.03 -13.10 -3.26
N GLY A 46 3.31 -12.51 -2.34
CA GLY A 46 3.90 -11.72 -1.25
C GLY A 46 4.05 -10.26 -1.56
N THR A 47 4.30 -9.50 -0.51
CA THR A 47 4.59 -8.07 -0.56
C THR A 47 5.98 -7.89 0.02
N TYR A 48 6.82 -7.10 -0.65
CA TYR A 48 8.24 -7.02 -0.32
C TYR A 48 8.69 -5.59 -0.07
N LEU A 49 9.49 -5.43 0.97
CA LEU A 49 10.23 -4.20 1.18
C LEU A 49 11.69 -4.54 0.92
N GLY A 50 12.23 -4.02 -0.16
CA GLY A 50 13.54 -4.45 -0.60
C GLY A 50 13.49 -5.93 -0.91
N ASP A 51 14.35 -6.70 -0.28
CA ASP A 51 14.38 -8.12 -0.48
C ASP A 51 13.61 -8.91 0.56
N GLU A 52 12.95 -8.21 1.47
CA GLU A 52 12.29 -8.88 2.58
C GLU A 52 10.80 -8.97 2.36
N ARG A 53 10.26 -10.19 2.46
CA ARG A 53 8.82 -10.40 2.40
C ARG A 53 8.22 -9.98 3.73
N VAL A 54 7.22 -9.12 3.70
CA VAL A 54 6.64 -8.59 4.92
C VAL A 54 5.16 -8.92 5.00
N ARG A 55 4.67 -9.09 6.20
CA ARG A 55 3.24 -9.23 6.43
C ARG A 55 2.65 -7.91 6.89
N VAL A 56 3.38 -7.19 7.69
CA VAL A 56 3.00 -5.87 8.18
C VAL A 56 4.26 -5.05 8.27
N ALA A 57 4.23 -3.83 7.80
CA ALA A 57 5.39 -2.96 7.88
C ALA A 57 4.92 -1.51 7.96
N GLU A 58 5.69 -0.68 8.61
CA GLU A 58 5.40 0.73 8.67
C GLU A 58 6.07 1.42 7.50
N LEU A 59 5.35 2.30 6.84
CA LEU A 59 5.87 3.03 5.69
C LEU A 59 6.03 4.50 6.05
N LYS A 60 6.89 5.17 5.29
CA LYS A 60 7.12 6.59 5.44
C LYS A 60 7.00 7.24 4.09
N HIS A 61 7.09 8.55 4.08
CA HIS A 61 7.12 9.29 2.83
C HIS A 61 8.26 8.77 1.95
N LEU A 62 7.95 8.48 0.73
CA LEU A 62 8.86 7.94 -0.28
C LEU A 62 9.31 6.51 -0.04
N SER A 63 8.61 5.79 0.82
CA SER A 63 8.83 4.35 0.92
C SER A 63 8.36 3.67 -0.35
N GLU A 64 9.07 2.63 -0.75
CA GLU A 64 8.68 1.81 -1.88
C GLU A 64 8.46 0.39 -1.44
N PHE A 65 7.50 -0.28 -2.03
CA PHE A 65 7.34 -1.70 -1.81
C PHE A 65 6.98 -2.35 -3.13
N ARG A 66 7.23 -3.65 -3.22
CA ARG A 66 6.99 -4.40 -4.44
C ARG A 66 5.90 -5.43 -4.21
N MET A 67 5.02 -5.54 -5.18
CA MET A 67 4.00 -6.57 -5.20
C MET A 67 3.91 -7.06 -6.64
N GLY A 68 4.08 -8.35 -6.84
CA GLY A 68 4.16 -8.91 -8.18
C GLY A 68 5.35 -8.32 -8.91
N SER A 69 5.13 -7.86 -10.12
CA SER A 69 6.17 -7.19 -10.90
C SER A 69 6.09 -5.68 -10.76
N SER A 70 5.27 -5.18 -9.84
CA SER A 70 5.01 -3.75 -9.73
C SER A 70 5.66 -3.16 -8.50
N VAL A 71 6.20 -1.96 -8.64
CA VAL A 71 6.79 -1.22 -7.53
C VAL A 71 5.88 -0.06 -7.21
N ILE A 72 5.52 0.07 -5.95
CA ILE A 72 4.61 1.10 -5.50
C ILE A 72 5.38 2.11 -4.66
N LEU A 73 5.25 3.37 -5.01
CA LEU A 73 5.89 4.43 -4.26
C LEU A 73 4.82 5.14 -3.44
N VAL A 74 5.07 5.31 -2.17
CA VAL A 74 4.16 5.99 -1.27
C VAL A 74 4.63 7.41 -1.09
N SER A 75 3.78 8.36 -1.46
CA SER A 75 4.11 9.76 -1.31
C SER A 75 3.11 10.37 -0.33
N VAL A 76 3.62 10.94 0.73
CA VAL A 76 2.78 11.57 1.73
C VAL A 76 2.91 13.07 1.58
N THR A 77 1.82 13.69 1.16
CA THR A 77 1.83 15.12 0.96
C THR A 77 1.04 15.76 2.08
N PRO A 78 1.65 16.61 2.87
CA PRO A 78 0.90 17.23 3.97
C PRO A 78 -0.18 18.11 3.39
N THR A 79 -1.33 18.07 4.03
CA THR A 79 -2.42 18.94 3.65
C THR A 79 -2.17 20.30 4.27
N ILE A 80 -1.93 21.28 3.43
CA ILE A 80 -1.71 22.61 3.90
C ILE A 80 -2.95 23.40 3.58
N ALA A 81 -3.59 23.92 4.60
CA ALA A 81 -4.77 24.72 4.37
C ALA A 81 -4.38 25.97 3.60
N PRO A 82 -5.14 26.31 2.59
CA PRO A 82 -4.81 27.49 1.82
C PRO A 82 -4.91 28.73 2.69
N LEU A 83 -3.99 29.62 2.48
CA LEU A 83 -4.02 30.83 3.20
C LEU A 83 -5.01 31.75 2.58
N GLY A 84 -5.79 32.28 3.32
CA GLY A 84 -6.62 33.29 2.82
C GLY A 84 -7.88 33.10 2.48
#